data_04fd251122cee408f960eb04d8c78714
#
_entry.id   04fd251122cee408f960eb04d8c78714
#
_cell.length_a   1.000
_cell.length_b   1.000
_cell.length_c   1.000
_cell.angle_alpha   90.00
_cell.angle_beta   90.00
_cell.angle_gamma   90.00
#
_symmetry.space_group_name_H-M   'P 1'
#
loop_
_entity.id
_entity.type
_entity.pdbx_description
1 polymer ?
#
loop_
_entity_poly.entity_id
_entity_poly.type
_entity_poly.pdbx_seq_one_letter_code
_entity_poly.pdbx_strand_id
1 'polypeptide(L)'
;ATTEIYTLSLHDALPIYAIHAAVGPDTIAKFLLTSGSTGNPKAVINTQRMICANQVMLRETLAFLKDEPPVIVDWLPWNHTFGGNHNVGLTLYNGGSMYLDEGKPMPGGIEETVRNLREISPTVYFNVPKGYESLLPYLRDDADLRSKFFHRLHAMFFSGAALSPFVWNSLDALAVQEKGYRVPMLTGLGATETSPFFMSVRPDTSRSGHVGD
;
A
#
# COMPACT_ATOMS: atom_id res chain seq x y z
N ALA A 1 -33.49 7.05 -9.24
CA ALA A 1 -32.95 6.13 -8.23
C ALA A 1 -33.16 6.75 -6.86
N THR A 2 -34.04 6.13 -6.06
CA THR A 2 -34.32 6.58 -4.69
C THR A 2 -33.19 6.04 -3.81
N THR A 3 -32.36 6.92 -3.28
CA THR A 3 -31.33 6.54 -2.28
C THR A 3 -32.06 6.33 -0.96
N GLU A 4 -32.27 5.07 -0.58
CA GLU A 4 -32.77 4.75 0.76
C GLU A 4 -31.63 4.99 1.76
N ILE A 5 -31.79 6.01 2.61
CA ILE A 5 -30.89 6.25 3.73
C ILE A 5 -31.40 5.41 4.89
N TYR A 6 -30.72 4.31 5.19
CA TYR A 6 -31.00 3.53 6.39
C TYR A 6 -30.44 4.25 7.62
N THR A 7 -31.32 4.80 8.43
CA THR A 7 -30.96 5.32 9.76
C THR A 7 -30.93 4.13 10.73
N LEU A 8 -29.75 3.64 11.09
CA LEU A 8 -29.62 2.67 12.18
C LEU A 8 -30.05 3.32 13.48
N SER A 9 -31.04 2.73 14.15
CA SER A 9 -31.46 3.19 15.48
C SER A 9 -30.37 2.88 16.51
N LEU A 10 -30.29 3.65 17.59
CA LEU A 10 -29.36 3.36 18.70
C LEU A 10 -29.56 1.93 19.25
N HIS A 11 -30.76 1.39 19.19
CA HIS A 11 -31.10 0.02 19.60
C HIS A 11 -30.41 -1.04 18.70
N ASP A 12 -30.29 -0.76 17.40
CA ASP A 12 -29.64 -1.68 16.46
C ASP A 12 -28.12 -1.63 16.60
N ALA A 13 -27.57 -0.54 17.15
CA ALA A 13 -26.14 -0.38 17.39
C ALA A 13 -25.64 -1.03 18.68
N LEU A 14 -26.51 -1.26 19.69
CA LEU A 14 -26.11 -1.84 20.98
C LEU A 14 -25.42 -3.21 20.87
N PRO A 15 -25.88 -4.18 20.03
CA PRO A 15 -25.19 -5.43 19.84
C PRO A 15 -23.79 -5.25 19.24
N ILE A 16 -23.60 -4.26 18.34
CA ILE A 16 -22.32 -3.95 17.71
C ILE A 16 -21.32 -3.45 18.76
N TYR A 17 -21.73 -2.55 19.65
CA TYR A 17 -20.86 -2.07 20.72
C TYR A 17 -20.47 -3.17 21.71
N ALA A 18 -21.37 -4.05 22.07
CA ALA A 18 -21.09 -5.17 22.97
C ALA A 18 -20.11 -6.17 22.31
N ILE A 19 -20.29 -6.48 21.03
CA ILE A 19 -19.37 -7.34 20.27
C ILE A 19 -18.01 -6.67 20.13
N HIS A 20 -17.98 -5.37 19.80
CA HIS A 20 -16.73 -4.61 19.69
C HIS A 20 -15.96 -4.57 21.01
N ALA A 21 -16.65 -4.40 22.14
CA ALA A 21 -16.03 -4.40 23.47
C ALA A 21 -15.38 -5.74 23.85
N ALA A 22 -15.84 -6.85 23.23
CA ALA A 22 -15.28 -8.18 23.43
C ALA A 22 -14.07 -8.47 22.50
N VAL A 23 -13.76 -7.60 21.52
CA VAL A 23 -12.62 -7.76 20.63
C VAL A 23 -11.33 -7.48 21.40
N GLY A 24 -10.49 -8.52 21.51
CA GLY A 24 -9.17 -8.43 22.12
C GLY A 24 -8.05 -8.66 21.10
N PRO A 25 -6.80 -8.52 21.55
CA PRO A 25 -5.63 -8.68 20.68
C PRO A 25 -5.58 -10.02 19.94
N ASP A 26 -6.01 -11.09 20.59
CA ASP A 26 -5.94 -12.45 20.04
C ASP A 26 -7.24 -12.88 19.32
N THR A 27 -8.22 -11.96 19.24
CA THR A 27 -9.41 -12.16 18.41
C THR A 27 -9.02 -12.30 16.95
N ILE A 28 -9.53 -13.33 16.28
CA ILE A 28 -9.33 -13.52 14.84
C ILE A 28 -10.00 -12.38 14.08
N ALA A 29 -9.21 -11.64 13.31
CA ALA A 29 -9.71 -10.55 12.48
C ALA A 29 -10.17 -11.07 11.12
N LYS A 30 -9.38 -11.97 10.51
CA LYS A 30 -9.69 -12.57 9.21
C LYS A 30 -8.87 -13.83 8.92
N PHE A 31 -9.33 -14.56 7.92
CA PHE A 31 -8.59 -15.64 7.27
C PHE A 31 -8.16 -15.17 5.88
N LEU A 32 -6.89 -15.33 5.54
CA LEU A 32 -6.37 -15.08 4.20
C LEU A 32 -5.94 -16.42 3.59
N LEU A 33 -6.43 -16.69 2.38
CA LEU A 33 -6.09 -17.93 1.67
C LEU A 33 -4.76 -17.74 0.94
N THR A 34 -3.87 -18.72 1.09
CA THR A 34 -2.61 -18.81 0.35
C THR A 34 -2.59 -20.07 -0.50
N SER A 35 -1.89 -20.03 -1.64
CA SER A 35 -1.61 -21.22 -2.43
C SER A 35 -0.63 -22.09 -1.65
N GLY A 36 -1.14 -23.10 -0.92
CA GLY A 36 -0.29 -24.03 -0.18
C GLY A 36 0.73 -24.74 -1.10
N SER A 37 1.93 -25.01 -0.60
CA SER A 37 2.98 -25.76 -1.31
C SER A 37 2.55 -27.16 -1.75
N THR A 38 1.46 -27.69 -1.19
CA THR A 38 0.87 -29.00 -1.50
C THR A 38 -0.29 -28.93 -2.51
N GLY A 39 -0.56 -27.77 -3.11
CA GLY A 39 -1.65 -27.58 -4.08
C GLY A 39 -3.02 -27.24 -3.47
N ASN A 40 -3.24 -27.51 -2.18
CA ASN A 40 -4.48 -27.13 -1.50
C ASN A 40 -4.33 -25.76 -0.85
N PRO A 41 -5.31 -24.84 -1.00
CA PRO A 41 -5.29 -23.55 -0.32
C PRO A 41 -5.22 -23.72 1.21
N LYS A 42 -4.39 -22.91 1.86
CA LYS A 42 -4.31 -22.84 3.33
C LYS A 42 -4.92 -21.53 3.79
N ALA A 43 -5.73 -21.59 4.85
CA ALA A 43 -6.26 -20.40 5.51
C ALA A 43 -5.27 -19.95 6.59
N VAL A 44 -4.68 -18.79 6.40
CA VAL A 44 -3.79 -18.16 7.39
C VAL A 44 -4.64 -17.30 8.31
N ILE A 45 -4.54 -17.57 9.61
CA ILE A 45 -5.23 -16.81 10.65
C ILE A 45 -4.48 -15.49 10.87
N ASN A 46 -5.20 -14.39 10.77
CA ASN A 46 -4.70 -13.08 11.13
C ASN A 46 -5.49 -12.56 12.33
N THR A 47 -4.81 -12.29 13.44
CA THR A 47 -5.42 -11.72 14.66
C THR A 47 -5.35 -10.20 14.64
N GLN A 48 -6.14 -9.56 15.52
CA GLN A 48 -6.08 -8.10 15.70
C GLN A 48 -4.67 -7.64 16.09
N ARG A 49 -4.00 -8.38 16.99
CA ARG A 49 -2.61 -8.11 17.40
C ARG A 49 -1.65 -8.09 16.22
N MET A 50 -1.74 -9.07 15.33
CA MET A 50 -0.86 -9.18 14.15
C MET A 50 -1.03 -7.97 13.23
N ILE A 51 -2.28 -7.61 12.91
CA ILE A 51 -2.57 -6.48 12.04
C ILE A 51 -2.11 -5.17 12.68
N CYS A 52 -2.47 -4.92 13.94
CA CYS A 52 -2.10 -3.68 14.64
C CYS A 52 -0.58 -3.55 14.83
N ALA A 53 0.12 -4.61 15.20
CA ALA A 53 1.58 -4.59 15.33
C ALA A 53 2.27 -4.20 14.02
N ASN A 54 1.78 -4.72 12.89
CA ASN A 54 2.29 -4.33 11.58
C ASN A 54 2.11 -2.83 11.30
N GLN A 55 0.98 -2.23 11.69
CA GLN A 55 0.77 -0.79 11.49
C GLN A 55 1.74 0.05 12.31
N VAL A 56 2.05 -0.36 13.53
CA VAL A 56 3.08 0.29 14.35
C VAL A 56 4.45 0.19 13.67
N MET A 57 4.84 -1.00 13.20
CA MET A 57 6.10 -1.21 12.49
C MET A 57 6.21 -0.35 11.23
N LEU A 58 5.14 -0.27 10.44
CA LEU A 58 5.08 0.57 9.24
C LEU A 58 5.22 2.06 9.58
N ARG A 59 4.54 2.55 10.61
CA ARG A 59 4.64 3.94 11.05
C ARG A 59 6.04 4.31 11.54
N GLU A 60 6.73 3.38 12.19
CA GLU A 60 8.11 3.61 12.61
C GLU A 60 9.08 3.57 11.42
N THR A 61 8.83 2.73 10.41
CA THR A 61 9.65 2.66 9.21
C THR A 61 9.44 3.86 8.27
N LEU A 62 8.19 4.27 8.10
CA LEU A 62 7.78 5.42 7.29
C LEU A 62 7.57 6.63 8.20
N ALA A 63 8.68 7.22 8.67
CA ALA A 63 8.66 8.23 9.73
C ALA A 63 7.74 9.42 9.45
N PHE A 64 7.54 9.82 8.18
CA PHE A 64 6.63 10.91 7.79
C PHE A 64 5.17 10.65 8.20
N LEU A 65 4.77 9.40 8.42
CA LEU A 65 3.42 9.06 8.91
C LEU A 65 3.13 9.55 10.33
N LYS A 66 4.16 10.01 11.05
CA LYS A 66 3.99 10.64 12.37
C LYS A 66 3.49 12.08 12.25
N ASP A 67 3.79 12.73 11.13
CA ASP A 67 3.56 14.15 10.90
C ASP A 67 2.44 14.41 9.87
N GLU A 68 2.25 13.52 8.91
CA GLU A 68 1.28 13.66 7.82
C GLU A 68 0.48 12.37 7.58
N PRO A 69 -0.87 12.43 7.57
CA PRO A 69 -1.71 11.31 7.17
C PRO A 69 -1.41 10.88 5.72
N PRO A 70 -1.36 9.56 5.44
CA PRO A 70 -1.05 9.09 4.09
C PRO A 70 -2.18 9.38 3.10
N VAL A 71 -1.79 9.70 1.87
CA VAL A 71 -2.66 9.71 0.68
C VAL A 71 -2.16 8.61 -0.24
N ILE A 72 -3.00 7.62 -0.49
CA ILE A 72 -2.67 6.42 -1.25
C ILE A 72 -3.60 6.30 -2.45
N VAL A 73 -3.03 6.01 -3.62
CA VAL A 73 -3.76 5.56 -4.81
C VAL A 73 -3.40 4.09 -5.01
N ASP A 74 -4.36 3.19 -4.87
CA ASP A 74 -4.10 1.76 -4.74
C ASP A 74 -5.08 0.88 -5.51
N TRP A 75 -4.53 -0.05 -6.30
CA TRP A 75 -5.24 -1.09 -7.05
C TRP A 75 -5.02 -2.50 -6.49
N LEU A 76 -4.16 -2.64 -5.48
CA LEU A 76 -3.82 -3.95 -4.93
C LEU A 76 -5.04 -4.62 -4.30
N PRO A 77 -5.24 -5.91 -4.52
CA PRO A 77 -6.43 -6.63 -4.07
C PRO A 77 -6.49 -6.74 -2.53
N TRP A 78 -7.63 -6.42 -1.95
CA TRP A 78 -7.83 -6.43 -0.49
C TRP A 78 -7.91 -7.84 0.12
N ASN A 79 -8.12 -8.85 -0.69
CA ASN A 79 -8.01 -10.26 -0.28
C ASN A 79 -6.55 -10.76 -0.26
N HIS A 80 -5.59 -9.93 -0.64
CA HIS A 80 -4.17 -10.18 -0.48
C HIS A 80 -3.62 -9.35 0.68
N THR A 81 -2.67 -9.91 1.43
CA THR A 81 -2.13 -9.28 2.64
C THR A 81 -1.48 -7.91 2.36
N PHE A 82 -0.89 -7.69 1.18
CA PHE A 82 -0.29 -6.42 0.82
C PHE A 82 -1.35 -5.32 0.63
N GLY A 83 -2.39 -5.54 -0.16
CA GLY A 83 -3.48 -4.56 -0.30
C GLY A 83 -4.29 -4.42 1.00
N GLY A 84 -4.80 -5.55 1.52
CA GLY A 84 -5.79 -5.55 2.59
C GLY A 84 -5.24 -5.30 3.99
N ASN A 85 -4.12 -5.93 4.38
CA ASN A 85 -3.54 -5.71 5.72
C ASN A 85 -2.63 -4.49 5.73
N HIS A 86 -1.75 -4.37 4.73
CA HIS A 86 -0.74 -3.31 4.69
C HIS A 86 -1.37 -1.97 4.29
N ASN A 87 -1.88 -1.83 3.06
CA ASN A 87 -2.29 -0.52 2.55
C ASN A 87 -3.57 0.01 3.20
N VAL A 88 -4.62 -0.83 3.29
CA VAL A 88 -5.86 -0.46 3.98
C VAL A 88 -5.59 -0.20 5.46
N GLY A 89 -4.85 -1.09 6.12
CA GLY A 89 -4.50 -0.94 7.53
C GLY A 89 -3.69 0.32 7.81
N LEU A 90 -2.68 0.62 6.98
CA LEU A 90 -1.86 1.81 7.09
C LEU A 90 -2.69 3.09 6.94
N THR A 91 -3.63 3.10 5.99
CA THR A 91 -4.54 4.24 5.79
C THR A 91 -5.41 4.46 7.01
N LEU A 92 -6.07 3.40 7.52
CA LEU A 92 -6.95 3.50 8.68
C LEU A 92 -6.21 3.89 9.95
N TYR A 93 -5.06 3.27 10.21
CA TYR A 93 -4.27 3.49 11.43
C TYR A 93 -3.73 4.91 11.54
N ASN A 94 -3.37 5.54 10.41
CA ASN A 94 -2.80 6.88 10.36
C ASN A 94 -3.80 7.97 9.98
N GLY A 95 -5.11 7.66 9.89
CA GLY A 95 -6.15 8.64 9.53
C GLY A 95 -5.99 9.19 8.11
N GLY A 96 -5.49 8.36 7.20
CA GLY A 96 -5.20 8.73 5.81
C GLY A 96 -6.39 8.68 4.87
N SER A 97 -6.12 8.95 3.61
CA SER A 97 -7.06 8.85 2.49
C SER A 97 -6.61 7.79 1.51
N MET A 98 -7.53 6.90 1.10
CA MET A 98 -7.28 5.88 0.08
C MET A 98 -8.19 6.11 -1.12
N TYR A 99 -7.59 6.28 -2.27
CA TYR A 99 -8.28 6.36 -3.56
C TYR A 99 -8.19 4.99 -4.23
N LEU A 100 -9.34 4.36 -4.44
CA LEU A 100 -9.42 3.06 -5.09
C LEU A 100 -9.16 3.22 -6.57
N ASP A 101 -8.13 2.55 -7.05
CA ASP A 101 -7.71 2.55 -8.43
C ASP A 101 -8.16 1.25 -9.11
N GLU A 102 -8.95 1.36 -10.16
CA GLU A 102 -9.37 0.21 -10.98
C GLU A 102 -8.29 -0.21 -11.98
N GLY A 103 -7.18 0.51 -12.01
CA GLY A 103 -6.04 0.23 -12.87
C GLY A 103 -5.36 -1.10 -12.58
N LYS A 104 -4.58 -1.55 -13.57
CA LYS A 104 -3.74 -2.76 -13.47
C LYS A 104 -2.50 -2.57 -14.32
N PRO A 105 -1.37 -3.23 -13.99
CA PRO A 105 -0.12 -3.09 -14.75
C PRO A 105 -0.14 -3.91 -16.04
N MET A 106 -1.12 -3.64 -16.89
CA MET A 106 -1.30 -4.26 -18.21
C MET A 106 -1.88 -3.23 -19.19
N PRO A 107 -1.71 -3.43 -20.51
CA PRO A 107 -2.33 -2.57 -21.52
C PRO A 107 -3.85 -2.46 -21.33
N GLY A 108 -4.39 -1.25 -21.42
CA GLY A 108 -5.80 -0.94 -21.16
C GLY A 108 -6.14 -0.76 -19.67
N GLY A 109 -5.28 -1.21 -18.75
CA GLY A 109 -5.49 -1.06 -17.33
C GLY A 109 -4.61 0.02 -16.69
N ILE A 110 -3.37 0.18 -17.18
CA ILE A 110 -2.44 1.18 -16.62
C ILE A 110 -2.91 2.61 -16.86
N GLU A 111 -3.67 2.84 -17.93
CA GLU A 111 -4.21 4.15 -18.30
C GLU A 111 -5.18 4.68 -17.21
N GLU A 112 -5.91 3.79 -16.53
CA GLU A 112 -6.76 4.17 -15.39
C GLU A 112 -5.92 4.68 -14.22
N THR A 113 -4.85 3.97 -13.87
CA THR A 113 -3.88 4.41 -12.85
C THR A 113 -3.28 5.78 -13.23
N VAL A 114 -2.88 5.96 -14.48
CA VAL A 114 -2.35 7.23 -15.00
C VAL A 114 -3.37 8.35 -14.84
N ARG A 115 -4.63 8.11 -15.21
CA ARG A 115 -5.71 9.10 -15.04
C ARG A 115 -5.84 9.51 -13.58
N ASN A 116 -5.90 8.55 -12.67
CA ASN A 116 -6.06 8.82 -11.24
C ASN A 116 -4.84 9.58 -10.66
N LEU A 117 -3.62 9.23 -11.08
CA LEU A 117 -2.40 9.93 -10.65
C LEU A 117 -2.24 11.33 -11.25
N ARG A 118 -2.93 11.68 -12.33
CA ARG A 118 -3.02 13.08 -12.82
C ARG A 118 -3.86 13.95 -11.89
N GLU A 119 -4.82 13.38 -11.19
CA GLU A 119 -5.70 14.11 -10.28
C GLU A 119 -5.17 14.09 -8.84
N ILE A 120 -4.69 12.93 -8.39
CA ILE A 120 -4.30 12.67 -7.01
C ILE A 120 -2.78 12.58 -6.89
N SER A 121 -2.20 13.41 -6.03
CA SER A 121 -0.78 13.35 -5.66
C SER A 121 -0.62 12.48 -4.40
N PRO A 122 -0.05 11.26 -4.51
CA PRO A 122 0.13 10.39 -3.36
C PRO A 122 1.26 10.90 -2.45
N THR A 123 1.18 10.60 -1.14
CA THR A 123 2.28 10.84 -0.21
C THR A 123 3.23 9.64 -0.11
N VAL A 124 2.69 8.46 -0.35
CA VAL A 124 3.45 7.21 -0.52
C VAL A 124 2.79 6.39 -1.61
N TYR A 125 3.60 5.76 -2.46
CA TYR A 125 3.10 4.94 -3.56
C TYR A 125 3.56 3.49 -3.42
N PHE A 126 2.60 2.59 -3.22
CA PHE A 126 2.82 1.16 -3.09
C PHE A 126 2.50 0.46 -4.40
N ASN A 127 3.37 -0.43 -4.84
CA ASN A 127 3.11 -1.21 -6.05
C ASN A 127 3.92 -2.51 -6.07
N VAL A 128 3.63 -3.35 -7.04
CA VAL A 128 4.52 -4.44 -7.45
C VAL A 128 5.48 -3.95 -8.52
N PRO A 129 6.64 -4.61 -8.73
CA PRO A 129 7.62 -4.18 -9.74
C PRO A 129 7.00 -3.94 -11.13
N LYS A 130 6.08 -4.80 -11.56
CA LYS A 130 5.40 -4.66 -12.84
C LYS A 130 4.58 -3.37 -12.95
N GLY A 131 4.00 -2.90 -11.84
CA GLY A 131 3.29 -1.63 -11.79
C GLY A 131 4.21 -0.45 -12.05
N TYR A 132 5.40 -0.44 -11.44
CA TYR A 132 6.41 0.59 -11.71
C TYR A 132 6.94 0.54 -13.15
N GLU A 133 7.21 -0.66 -13.68
CA GLU A 133 7.62 -0.83 -15.08
C GLU A 133 6.59 -0.25 -16.05
N SER A 134 5.30 -0.54 -15.81
CA SER A 134 4.21 -0.07 -16.66
C SER A 134 3.96 1.43 -16.54
N LEU A 135 4.18 2.02 -15.36
CA LEU A 135 3.99 3.45 -15.11
C LEU A 135 5.16 4.31 -15.61
N LEU A 136 6.38 3.77 -15.62
CA LEU A 136 7.59 4.50 -15.95
C LEU A 136 7.56 5.25 -17.30
N PRO A 137 7.09 4.67 -18.42
CA PRO A 137 6.99 5.40 -19.69
C PRO A 137 6.12 6.65 -19.59
N TYR A 138 4.98 6.56 -18.89
CA TYR A 138 4.07 7.70 -18.72
C TYR A 138 4.71 8.80 -17.86
N LEU A 139 5.39 8.45 -16.75
CA LEU A 139 6.11 9.42 -15.94
C LEU A 139 7.26 10.09 -16.70
N ARG A 140 7.93 9.37 -17.61
CA ARG A 140 9.00 9.90 -18.43
C ARG A 140 8.49 10.89 -19.49
N ASP A 141 7.41 10.53 -20.17
CA ASP A 141 6.96 11.21 -21.39
C ASP A 141 5.93 12.34 -21.09
N ASP A 142 5.35 12.36 -19.88
CA ASP A 142 4.34 13.35 -19.43
C ASP A 142 4.86 14.15 -18.21
N ALA A 143 5.24 15.40 -18.46
CA ALA A 143 5.78 16.28 -17.43
C ALA A 143 4.76 16.66 -16.35
N ASP A 144 3.48 16.85 -16.74
CA ASP A 144 2.42 17.25 -15.79
C ASP A 144 2.08 16.10 -14.86
N LEU A 145 1.95 14.88 -15.40
CA LEU A 145 1.77 13.66 -14.60
C LEU A 145 2.94 13.45 -13.65
N ARG A 146 4.17 13.57 -14.16
CA ARG A 146 5.39 13.39 -13.37
C ARG A 146 5.47 14.39 -12.22
N SER A 147 5.24 15.68 -12.51
CA SER A 147 5.22 16.72 -11.50
C SER A 147 4.14 16.44 -10.43
N LYS A 148 2.93 16.07 -10.85
CA LYS A 148 1.84 15.71 -9.94
C LYS A 148 2.17 14.49 -9.08
N PHE A 149 2.72 13.44 -9.67
CA PHE A 149 3.08 12.20 -8.99
C PHE A 149 4.12 12.44 -7.88
N PHE A 150 5.20 13.18 -8.19
CA PHE A 150 6.27 13.43 -7.23
C PHE A 150 5.98 14.56 -6.25
N HIS A 151 4.97 15.41 -6.48
CA HIS A 151 4.72 16.63 -5.71
C HIS A 151 4.75 16.43 -4.19
N ARG A 152 3.95 15.50 -3.67
CA ARG A 152 3.84 15.19 -2.24
C ARG A 152 4.55 13.90 -1.83
N LEU A 153 5.21 13.22 -2.76
CA LEU A 153 5.72 11.88 -2.54
C LEU A 153 6.91 11.86 -1.58
N HIS A 154 6.76 11.17 -0.45
CA HIS A 154 7.81 10.94 0.55
C HIS A 154 8.56 9.64 0.31
N ALA A 155 7.89 8.61 -0.20
CA ALA A 155 8.49 7.30 -0.48
C ALA A 155 7.74 6.56 -1.58
N MET A 156 8.47 5.72 -2.30
CA MET A 156 7.95 4.65 -3.15
C MET A 156 8.24 3.31 -2.49
N PHE A 157 7.34 2.36 -2.59
CA PHE A 157 7.51 1.04 -1.98
C PHE A 157 7.08 -0.06 -2.95
N PHE A 158 7.91 -1.08 -3.11
CA PHE A 158 7.54 -2.26 -3.89
C PHE A 158 7.73 -3.54 -3.09
N SER A 159 6.95 -4.56 -3.43
CA SER A 159 7.08 -5.90 -2.85
C SER A 159 6.56 -6.96 -3.83
N GLY A 160 6.78 -8.23 -3.48
CA GLY A 160 6.30 -9.40 -4.24
C GLY A 160 7.26 -9.93 -5.29
N ALA A 161 8.19 -9.13 -5.79
CA ALA A 161 9.25 -9.52 -6.72
C ALA A 161 10.41 -8.52 -6.69
N ALA A 162 11.50 -8.82 -7.37
CA ALA A 162 12.62 -7.90 -7.54
C ALA A 162 12.30 -6.80 -8.56
N LEU A 163 12.63 -5.56 -8.25
CA LEU A 163 12.58 -4.43 -9.17
C LEU A 163 13.89 -4.36 -9.97
N SER A 164 13.79 -4.18 -11.29
CA SER A 164 14.99 -4.10 -12.12
C SER A 164 15.79 -2.83 -11.79
N PRO A 165 17.15 -2.89 -11.84
CA PRO A 165 17.98 -1.71 -11.63
C PRO A 165 17.69 -0.58 -12.61
N PHE A 166 17.28 -0.90 -13.83
CA PHE A 166 16.88 0.10 -14.82
C PHE A 166 15.67 0.91 -14.37
N VAL A 167 14.60 0.25 -13.90
CA VAL A 167 13.40 0.93 -13.42
C VAL A 167 13.70 1.75 -12.17
N TRP A 168 14.43 1.17 -11.21
CA TRP A 168 14.89 1.87 -10.01
C TRP A 168 15.62 3.17 -10.34
N ASN A 169 16.71 3.08 -11.14
CA ASN A 169 17.52 4.23 -11.49
C ASN A 169 16.75 5.28 -12.30
N SER A 170 15.83 4.83 -13.17
CA SER A 170 14.99 5.75 -13.95
C SER A 170 14.04 6.55 -13.06
N LEU A 171 13.37 5.89 -12.09
CA LEU A 171 12.49 6.57 -11.13
C LEU A 171 13.27 7.53 -10.21
N ASP A 172 14.48 7.14 -9.77
CA ASP A 172 15.37 8.02 -9.03
C ASP A 172 15.75 9.27 -9.84
N ALA A 173 16.10 9.10 -11.11
CA ALA A 173 16.44 10.23 -11.99
C ALA A 173 15.25 11.19 -12.18
N LEU A 174 14.05 10.65 -12.38
CA LEU A 174 12.82 11.45 -12.51
C LEU A 174 12.49 12.17 -11.19
N ALA A 175 12.67 11.53 -10.04
CA ALA A 175 12.47 12.15 -8.73
C ALA A 175 13.44 13.31 -8.52
N VAL A 176 14.73 13.14 -8.86
CA VAL A 176 15.73 14.21 -8.77
C VAL A 176 15.42 15.35 -9.73
N GLN A 177 14.96 15.05 -10.94
CA GLN A 177 14.53 16.06 -11.90
C GLN A 177 13.39 16.94 -11.35
N GLU A 178 12.39 16.35 -10.67
CA GLU A 178 11.20 17.07 -10.19
C GLU A 178 11.41 17.74 -8.82
N LYS A 179 12.13 17.11 -7.92
CA LYS A 179 12.26 17.53 -6.52
C LYS A 179 13.63 18.07 -6.14
N GLY A 180 14.65 17.89 -6.99
CA GLY A 180 16.04 18.21 -6.69
C GLY A 180 16.73 17.21 -5.74
N TYR A 181 16.02 16.16 -5.30
CA TYR A 181 16.53 15.11 -4.43
C TYR A 181 15.86 13.77 -4.71
N ARG A 182 16.48 12.68 -4.25
CA ARG A 182 15.93 11.34 -4.40
C ARG A 182 14.73 11.13 -3.48
N VAL A 183 13.66 10.55 -4.00
CA VAL A 183 12.57 9.97 -3.18
C VAL A 183 12.97 8.54 -2.85
N PRO A 184 13.02 8.14 -1.55
CA PRO A 184 13.39 6.79 -1.17
C PRO A 184 12.54 5.74 -1.89
N MET A 185 13.22 4.75 -2.51
CA MET A 185 12.60 3.55 -3.04
C MET A 185 12.80 2.43 -2.03
N LEU A 186 11.74 2.02 -1.39
CA LEU A 186 11.75 1.02 -0.34
C LEU A 186 11.25 -0.32 -0.85
N THR A 187 11.70 -1.37 -0.22
CA THR A 187 11.15 -2.71 -0.40
C THR A 187 11.22 -3.46 0.92
N GLY A 188 10.46 -4.51 1.01
CA GLY A 188 10.44 -5.34 2.21
C GLY A 188 10.10 -6.79 1.90
N LEU A 189 10.48 -7.66 2.82
CA LEU A 189 10.02 -9.04 2.85
C LEU A 189 8.77 -9.12 3.71
N GLY A 190 7.77 -9.81 3.18
CA GLY A 190 6.52 -10.06 3.87
C GLY A 190 5.90 -11.38 3.44
N ALA A 191 5.04 -11.90 4.30
CA ALA A 191 4.24 -13.09 4.04
C ALA A 191 2.86 -12.91 4.65
N THR A 192 1.88 -13.69 4.20
CA THR A 192 0.54 -13.65 4.78
C THR A 192 0.57 -13.96 6.29
N GLU A 193 1.47 -14.85 6.68
CA GLU A 193 1.70 -15.28 8.07
C GLU A 193 2.33 -14.19 8.95
N THR A 194 2.93 -13.15 8.35
CA THR A 194 3.53 -12.00 9.08
C THR A 194 2.69 -10.72 9.00
N SER A 195 1.53 -10.74 8.35
CA SER A 195 0.46 -9.72 8.28
C SER A 195 0.73 -8.38 7.59
N PRO A 196 1.48 -8.22 6.55
CA PRO A 196 2.54 -8.97 5.90
C PRO A 196 3.95 -8.55 6.31
N PHE A 197 4.12 -7.33 6.90
CA PHE A 197 5.40 -6.64 7.04
C PHE A 197 6.31 -7.36 8.05
N PHE A 198 7.47 -7.78 7.59
CA PHE A 198 8.44 -8.52 8.40
C PHE A 198 9.78 -7.78 8.51
N MET A 199 10.31 -7.32 7.38
CA MET A 199 11.52 -6.50 7.32
C MET A 199 11.46 -5.56 6.14
N SER A 200 12.22 -4.49 6.18
CA SER A 200 12.31 -3.49 5.11
C SER A 200 13.72 -2.95 5.00
N VAL A 201 14.07 -2.52 3.80
CA VAL A 201 15.28 -1.73 3.61
C VAL A 201 15.17 -0.37 4.29
N ARG A 202 16.31 0.21 4.61
CA ARG A 202 16.40 1.56 5.17
C ARG A 202 16.19 2.62 4.09
N PRO A 203 15.68 3.81 4.45
CA PRO A 203 15.44 4.89 3.49
C PRO A 203 16.67 5.36 2.72
N ASP A 204 17.86 5.15 3.26
CA ASP A 204 19.15 5.50 2.65
C ASP A 204 19.68 4.43 1.68
N THR A 205 18.99 3.30 1.53
CA THR A 205 19.33 2.26 0.55
C THR A 205 19.29 2.82 -0.87
N SER A 206 20.40 2.64 -1.60
CA SER A 206 20.60 3.27 -2.92
C SER A 206 20.64 2.27 -4.08
N ARG A 207 20.39 0.98 -3.83
CA ARG A 207 20.47 -0.07 -4.85
C ARG A 207 19.39 -1.13 -4.68
N SER A 208 18.91 -1.65 -5.81
CA SER A 208 18.01 -2.79 -5.89
C SER A 208 18.69 -4.07 -5.40
N GLY A 209 17.90 -5.04 -4.92
CA GLY A 209 18.36 -6.39 -4.56
C GLY A 209 18.56 -6.62 -3.06
N HIS A 210 18.45 -5.59 -2.22
CA HIS A 210 18.35 -5.73 -0.77
C HIS A 210 16.87 -5.77 -0.36
N VAL A 211 16.55 -6.51 0.70
CA VAL A 211 15.19 -6.64 1.24
C VAL A 211 15.09 -6.26 2.72
N GLY A 212 16.18 -5.84 3.30
CA GLY A 212 16.32 -5.39 4.68
C GLY A 212 17.65 -5.86 5.28
N ASP A 213 18.00 -5.28 6.43
CA ASP A 213 19.17 -5.62 7.26
C ASP A 213 18.71 -6.47 8.46
#